data_420c4e44ad327889c92f9db94afb4669
#
_entry.id   420c4e44ad327889c92f9db94afb4669
#
_cell.length_a   1.000
_cell.length_b   1.000
_cell.length_c   1.000
_cell.angle_alpha   90.00
_cell.angle_beta   90.00
_cell.angle_gamma   90.00
#
_symmetry.space_group_name_H-M   'P 1'
#
loop_
_entity.id
_entity.type
_entity.pdbx_description
1 polymer ?
#
loop_
_entity_poly.entity_id
_entity_poly.type
_entity_poly.pdbx_seq_one_letter_code
_entity_poly.pdbx_strand_id
1 'polypeptide(L)'
;MAEKTLGITAWNAADDQKLKGTHLFTSESVTEGHPDKIADQISDAILDAALADDPMSRVACETLVTTGLVVVAGEITTSTYVDIPTLVRQKVSTIGYTRAKFGFDAQTCGVIVSIDPQSEDIALGVDRALEVREREAPLEEIGAGDQGMMFGYACQETDELMPLPITLAHALTRRLSEVRKSGLLEYLRPDGKSQVTVRYEGDRPVGIEKILISAQHRDGVEAHIKDDLIETVIRPVMPEELFDSGVAEILVNPTGRFVTGGPQGDTGLTGRKIIVDTYGGSAPHGGGAFSGKDPTKVDRSGSYAARWVAKNLVSAGLAGRCLVQVAYAIGVAHPVSVMVETFGTARSDPASLGTLVQEHFDLRPGAIIGELELRKPIYARSAAYGHFGRSEPGFTWEETSRADDLRRAAGF
;
A
#
# COMPACT_ATOMS: atom_id res chain seq x y z
N MET A 1 -32.66 23.43 -16.04
CA MET A 1 -31.57 22.81 -15.27
C MET A 1 -32.04 21.42 -14.88
N ALA A 2 -31.55 20.37 -15.54
CA ALA A 2 -31.93 18.99 -15.25
C ALA A 2 -31.05 18.52 -14.07
N GLU A 3 -31.70 18.20 -12.96
CA GLU A 3 -31.05 17.50 -11.85
C GLU A 3 -30.47 16.18 -12.36
N LYS A 4 -29.13 16.07 -12.37
CA LYS A 4 -28.45 14.78 -12.53
C LYS A 4 -28.68 13.99 -11.24
N THR A 5 -29.67 13.12 -11.24
CA THR A 5 -29.90 12.15 -10.17
C THR A 5 -28.70 11.19 -10.16
N LEU A 6 -27.93 11.23 -9.09
CA LEU A 6 -26.92 10.20 -8.79
C LEU A 6 -27.65 8.86 -8.65
N GLY A 7 -27.48 7.97 -9.61
CA GLY A 7 -28.01 6.60 -9.56
C GLY A 7 -27.32 5.82 -8.44
N ILE A 8 -27.95 5.77 -7.26
CA ILE A 8 -27.53 4.86 -6.17
C ILE A 8 -28.09 3.49 -6.52
N THR A 9 -27.24 2.58 -6.98
CA THR A 9 -27.60 1.16 -7.13
C THR A 9 -27.51 0.48 -5.74
N ALA A 10 -28.62 0.07 -5.18
CA ALA A 10 -28.66 -0.73 -3.98
C ALA A 10 -28.08 -2.12 -4.25
N TRP A 11 -27.14 -2.54 -3.42
CA TRP A 11 -26.53 -3.87 -3.50
C TRP A 11 -27.49 -4.90 -2.92
N ASN A 12 -27.97 -5.83 -3.73
CA ASN A 12 -28.79 -6.96 -3.31
C ASN A 12 -27.95 -8.23 -3.30
N ALA A 13 -27.65 -8.77 -2.13
CA ALA A 13 -26.81 -9.95 -1.90
C ALA A 13 -27.41 -11.30 -2.39
N ALA A 14 -28.59 -11.29 -3.00
CA ALA A 14 -29.33 -12.51 -3.34
C ALA A 14 -29.27 -12.94 -4.81
N ASP A 15 -28.77 -12.10 -5.73
CA ASP A 15 -28.65 -12.44 -7.14
C ASP A 15 -27.20 -12.36 -7.63
N ASP A 16 -26.69 -13.47 -8.12
CA ASP A 16 -25.41 -13.65 -8.82
C ASP A 16 -24.42 -12.49 -8.67
N GLN A 17 -23.34 -12.71 -7.90
CA GLN A 17 -22.33 -11.76 -7.46
C GLN A 17 -21.55 -11.01 -8.57
N LYS A 18 -22.01 -11.00 -9.81
CA LYS A 18 -21.53 -10.13 -10.88
C LYS A 18 -22.27 -8.82 -10.81
N LEU A 19 -21.55 -7.71 -10.65
CA LEU A 19 -22.11 -6.37 -10.84
C LEU A 19 -22.72 -6.29 -12.25
N LYS A 20 -24.04 -6.24 -12.34
CA LYS A 20 -24.77 -6.09 -13.63
C LYS A 20 -25.01 -4.61 -13.86
N GLY A 21 -24.70 -4.13 -15.06
CA GLY A 21 -24.94 -2.76 -15.46
C GLY A 21 -23.69 -1.87 -15.38
N THR A 22 -23.90 -0.58 -15.62
CA THR A 22 -22.85 0.44 -15.58
C THR A 22 -22.73 1.04 -14.19
N HIS A 23 -21.51 1.11 -13.66
CA HIS A 23 -21.24 1.79 -12.40
C HIS A 23 -19.90 2.55 -12.44
N LEU A 24 -19.71 3.46 -11.48
CA LEU A 24 -18.47 4.21 -11.32
C LEU A 24 -17.74 3.72 -10.06
N PHE A 25 -16.43 3.57 -10.15
CA PHE A 25 -15.57 3.28 -9.02
C PHE A 25 -14.41 4.26 -8.97
N THR A 26 -14.07 4.73 -7.77
CA THR A 26 -13.07 5.78 -7.57
C THR A 26 -12.02 5.33 -6.57
N SER A 27 -10.75 5.53 -6.94
CA SER A 27 -9.61 5.39 -6.02
C SER A 27 -8.79 6.67 -5.99
N GLU A 28 -8.03 6.85 -4.90
CA GLU A 28 -7.14 7.98 -4.72
C GLU A 28 -5.72 7.53 -4.37
N SER A 29 -4.76 8.38 -4.62
CA SER A 29 -3.37 8.23 -4.20
C SER A 29 -2.77 9.55 -3.81
N VAL A 30 -1.61 9.50 -3.14
CA VAL A 30 -0.86 10.68 -2.71
C VAL A 30 0.61 10.56 -3.08
N THR A 31 1.28 11.71 -3.24
CA THR A 31 2.72 11.72 -3.52
C THR A 31 3.54 11.33 -2.29
N GLU A 32 4.83 11.05 -2.51
CA GLU A 32 5.82 10.83 -1.43
C GLU A 32 5.95 12.02 -0.46
N GLY A 33 5.56 13.22 -0.90
CA GLY A 33 5.61 14.45 -0.09
C GLY A 33 4.33 14.77 0.68
N HIS A 34 3.29 13.93 0.59
CA HIS A 34 2.13 14.04 1.46
C HIS A 34 2.52 13.76 2.92
N PRO A 35 2.01 14.52 3.92
CA PRO A 35 2.43 14.38 5.32
C PRO A 35 2.39 12.94 5.86
N ASP A 36 1.29 12.21 5.63
CA ASP A 36 1.20 10.81 6.07
C ASP A 36 2.26 9.92 5.38
N LYS A 37 2.54 10.16 4.09
CA LYS A 37 3.56 9.37 3.38
C LYS A 37 4.99 9.76 3.73
N ILE A 38 5.24 10.99 4.18
CA ILE A 38 6.52 11.34 4.81
C ILE A 38 6.72 10.52 6.09
N ALA A 39 5.68 10.42 6.93
CA ALA A 39 5.71 9.64 8.15
C ALA A 39 5.98 8.14 7.87
N ASP A 40 5.25 7.55 6.93
CA ASP A 40 5.45 6.16 6.51
C ASP A 40 6.87 5.91 6.00
N GLN A 41 7.40 6.78 5.16
CA GLN A 41 8.75 6.65 4.60
C GLN A 41 9.85 6.80 5.66
N ILE A 42 9.66 7.63 6.68
CA ILE A 42 10.59 7.76 7.80
C ILE A 42 10.58 6.48 8.63
N SER A 43 9.40 5.99 9.00
CA SER A 43 9.24 4.78 9.79
C SER A 43 9.85 3.54 9.10
N ASP A 44 9.62 3.39 7.80
CA ASP A 44 10.20 2.28 7.02
C ASP A 44 11.71 2.46 6.76
N ALA A 45 12.22 3.68 6.68
CA ALA A 45 13.65 3.91 6.57
C ALA A 45 14.38 3.54 7.88
N ILE A 46 13.76 3.76 9.03
CA ILE A 46 14.29 3.34 10.33
C ILE A 46 14.29 1.80 10.43
N LEU A 47 13.20 1.16 10.00
CA LEU A 47 13.12 -0.30 9.91
C LEU A 47 14.22 -0.88 9.02
N ASP A 48 14.39 -0.35 7.80
CA ASP A 48 15.42 -0.81 6.87
C ASP A 48 16.83 -0.64 7.45
N ALA A 49 17.10 0.47 8.13
CA ALA A 49 18.39 0.71 8.77
C ALA A 49 18.67 -0.30 9.91
N ALA A 50 17.65 -0.67 10.68
CA ALA A 50 17.81 -1.70 11.71
C ALA A 50 18.06 -3.10 11.10
N LEU A 51 17.25 -3.48 10.08
CA LEU A 51 17.36 -4.79 9.44
C LEU A 51 18.63 -4.98 8.62
N ALA A 52 19.24 -3.91 8.13
CA ALA A 52 20.47 -3.98 7.34
C ALA A 52 21.63 -4.60 8.10
N ASP A 53 21.76 -4.27 9.37
CA ASP A 53 22.84 -4.74 10.25
C ASP A 53 22.41 -5.85 11.23
N ASP A 54 21.11 -5.88 11.56
CA ASP A 54 20.50 -6.91 12.42
C ASP A 54 19.18 -7.40 11.83
N PRO A 55 19.19 -8.46 10.99
CA PRO A 55 17.98 -9.04 10.40
C PRO A 55 16.96 -9.57 11.42
N MET A 56 17.34 -9.71 12.70
CA MET A 56 16.47 -10.17 13.78
C MET A 56 15.84 -9.02 14.57
N SER A 57 16.10 -7.77 14.18
CA SER A 57 15.52 -6.58 14.81
C SER A 57 14.00 -6.66 14.93
N ARG A 58 13.50 -6.24 16.11
CA ARG A 58 12.08 -6.03 16.38
C ARG A 58 11.81 -4.54 16.33
N VAL A 59 10.92 -4.14 15.43
CA VAL A 59 10.63 -2.74 15.17
C VAL A 59 9.12 -2.51 15.11
N ALA A 60 8.64 -1.58 15.91
CA ALA A 60 7.33 -0.99 15.85
C ALA A 60 7.53 0.52 15.97
N CYS A 61 7.76 1.20 14.84
CA CYS A 61 8.19 2.59 14.80
C CYS A 61 7.12 3.44 14.12
N GLU A 62 6.65 4.44 14.82
CA GLU A 62 5.65 5.39 14.36
C GLU A 62 6.23 6.79 14.28
N THR A 63 5.80 7.54 13.29
CA THR A 63 6.27 8.90 13.04
C THR A 63 5.08 9.85 12.94
N LEU A 64 5.18 11.00 13.60
CA LEU A 64 4.32 12.16 13.41
C LEU A 64 5.13 13.28 12.76
N VAL A 65 4.58 13.92 11.74
CA VAL A 65 5.16 15.11 11.11
C VAL A 65 4.15 16.25 11.14
N THR A 66 4.62 17.44 11.49
CA THR A 66 3.83 18.68 11.47
C THR A 66 4.72 19.85 11.15
N THR A 67 4.22 21.10 11.21
CA THR A 67 5.01 22.30 10.91
C THR A 67 6.32 22.32 11.71
N GLY A 68 7.44 22.20 11.00
CA GLY A 68 8.79 22.31 11.59
C GLY A 68 9.18 21.21 12.60
N LEU A 69 8.41 20.12 12.72
CA LEU A 69 8.64 19.07 13.72
C LEU A 69 8.41 17.67 13.18
N VAL A 70 9.30 16.76 13.54
CA VAL A 70 9.15 15.31 13.41
C VAL A 70 9.26 14.68 14.80
N VAL A 71 8.31 13.83 15.16
CA VAL A 71 8.36 12.99 16.37
C VAL A 71 8.40 11.55 15.93
N VAL A 72 9.41 10.81 16.37
CA VAL A 72 9.56 9.37 16.15
C VAL A 72 9.39 8.68 17.50
N ALA A 73 8.43 7.75 17.59
CA ALA A 73 8.13 7.03 18.83
C ALA A 73 7.87 5.56 18.52
N GLY A 74 7.92 4.72 19.54
CA GLY A 74 7.63 3.28 19.44
C GLY A 74 8.66 2.41 20.13
N GLU A 75 8.73 1.15 19.73
CA GLU A 75 9.59 0.14 20.34
C GLU A 75 10.56 -0.44 19.31
N ILE A 76 11.86 -0.42 19.66
CA ILE A 76 12.92 -1.04 18.84
C ILE A 76 13.82 -1.86 19.74
N THR A 77 13.93 -3.16 19.43
CA THR A 77 14.93 -4.05 20.01
C THR A 77 15.84 -4.51 18.87
N THR A 78 17.10 -4.08 18.94
CA THR A 78 18.11 -4.38 17.91
C THR A 78 19.51 -4.41 18.52
N SER A 79 20.43 -5.13 17.90
CA SER A 79 21.84 -5.14 18.27
C SER A 79 22.67 -4.04 17.61
N THR A 80 22.05 -3.25 16.70
CA THR A 80 22.73 -2.16 15.96
C THR A 80 22.31 -0.78 16.47
N TYR A 81 23.09 0.25 16.13
CA TYR A 81 22.75 1.64 16.40
C TYR A 81 22.19 2.31 15.15
N VAL A 82 21.00 2.89 15.27
CA VAL A 82 20.36 3.66 14.20
C VAL A 82 20.38 5.15 14.55
N ASP A 83 21.11 5.96 13.79
CA ASP A 83 21.07 7.43 13.92
C ASP A 83 19.78 8.00 13.31
N ILE A 84 18.71 7.89 14.10
CA ILE A 84 17.35 8.29 13.69
C ILE A 84 17.30 9.77 13.24
N PRO A 85 17.86 10.76 13.98
CA PRO A 85 17.81 12.16 13.56
C PRO A 85 18.45 12.41 12.19
N THR A 86 19.60 11.81 11.92
CA THR A 86 20.27 11.93 10.61
C THR A 86 19.45 11.29 9.51
N LEU A 87 18.91 10.11 9.74
CA LEU A 87 18.09 9.37 8.78
C LEU A 87 16.79 10.13 8.44
N VAL A 88 16.11 10.70 9.44
CA VAL A 88 14.93 11.57 9.24
C VAL A 88 15.28 12.72 8.32
N ARG A 89 16.36 13.45 8.59
CA ARG A 89 16.78 14.59 7.75
C ARG A 89 17.09 14.19 6.32
N GLN A 90 17.80 13.07 6.13
CA GLN A 90 18.11 12.52 4.81
C GLN A 90 16.81 12.18 4.04
N LYS A 91 15.85 11.53 4.70
CA LYS A 91 14.58 11.15 4.07
C LYS A 91 13.77 12.39 3.67
N VAL A 92 13.61 13.35 4.57
CA VAL A 92 12.91 14.65 4.31
C VAL A 92 13.56 15.40 3.16
N SER A 93 14.91 15.42 3.09
CA SER A 93 15.66 16.02 1.99
C SER A 93 15.43 15.31 0.66
N THR A 94 15.47 13.98 0.64
CA THR A 94 15.25 13.15 -0.57
C THR A 94 13.85 13.33 -1.14
N ILE A 95 12.84 13.51 -0.28
CA ILE A 95 11.46 13.81 -0.68
C ILE A 95 11.39 15.20 -1.34
N GLY A 96 12.24 16.16 -0.93
CA GLY A 96 12.34 17.47 -1.54
C GLY A 96 11.94 18.64 -0.63
N TYR A 97 11.79 18.44 0.66
CA TYR A 97 11.61 19.51 1.64
C TYR A 97 12.97 20.06 2.06
N THR A 98 13.53 20.92 1.22
CA THR A 98 14.90 21.45 1.33
C THR A 98 14.97 22.96 1.58
N ARG A 99 13.84 23.61 1.83
CA ARG A 99 13.77 25.06 2.00
C ARG A 99 12.75 25.44 3.06
N ALA A 100 13.15 26.24 4.05
CA ALA A 100 12.29 26.71 5.14
C ALA A 100 10.98 27.36 4.66
N LYS A 101 10.98 28.01 3.48
CA LYS A 101 9.79 28.61 2.89
C LYS A 101 8.70 27.60 2.47
N PHE A 102 8.98 26.29 2.53
CA PHE A 102 7.98 25.24 2.34
C PHE A 102 7.23 24.93 3.64
N GLY A 103 7.58 25.62 4.75
CA GLY A 103 7.02 25.39 6.08
C GLY A 103 7.51 24.12 6.77
N PHE A 104 8.34 23.35 6.07
CA PHE A 104 9.00 22.14 6.54
C PHE A 104 10.35 22.01 5.81
N ASP A 105 11.42 21.73 6.54
CA ASP A 105 12.77 21.75 5.99
C ASP A 105 13.67 20.73 6.68
N ALA A 106 14.39 19.95 5.88
CA ALA A 106 15.25 18.86 6.36
C ALA A 106 16.35 19.31 7.33
N GLN A 107 16.87 20.53 7.18
CA GLN A 107 17.97 21.02 8.01
C GLN A 107 17.48 21.65 9.31
N THR A 108 16.32 22.33 9.28
CA THR A 108 15.84 23.17 10.38
C THR A 108 14.70 22.57 11.18
N CYS A 109 14.04 21.48 10.72
CA CYS A 109 12.98 20.84 11.52
C CYS A 109 13.53 20.27 12.83
N GLY A 110 12.74 20.39 13.89
CA GLY A 110 12.99 19.67 15.15
C GLY A 110 12.81 18.16 14.93
N VAL A 111 13.64 17.33 15.55
CA VAL A 111 13.45 15.87 15.56
C VAL A 111 13.47 15.42 17.01
N ILE A 112 12.36 14.86 17.46
CA ILE A 112 12.20 14.28 18.80
C ILE A 112 12.13 12.76 18.62
N VAL A 113 12.89 12.02 19.45
CA VAL A 113 12.92 10.56 19.44
C VAL A 113 12.56 10.06 20.82
N SER A 114 11.57 9.16 20.89
CA SER A 114 11.12 8.46 22.10
C SER A 114 10.94 6.99 21.75
N ILE A 115 12.03 6.23 21.86
CA ILE A 115 12.08 4.80 21.52
C ILE A 115 12.40 4.01 22.77
N ASP A 116 11.56 3.02 23.06
CA ASP A 116 11.74 2.05 24.14
C ASP A 116 12.10 0.65 23.60
N PRO A 117 12.65 -0.28 24.39
CA PRO A 117 12.75 -1.68 23.99
C PRO A 117 11.36 -2.35 23.92
N GLN A 118 11.22 -3.37 23.09
CA GLN A 118 9.99 -4.17 23.03
C GLN A 118 9.66 -4.80 24.39
N SER A 119 8.37 -4.82 24.75
CA SER A 119 7.88 -5.48 25.96
C SER A 119 8.27 -6.96 26.01
N GLU A 120 8.76 -7.42 27.16
CA GLU A 120 9.10 -8.83 27.40
C GLU A 120 7.89 -9.75 27.26
N ASP A 121 6.69 -9.30 27.66
CA ASP A 121 5.45 -10.07 27.56
C ASP A 121 5.06 -10.34 26.09
N ILE A 122 5.27 -9.36 25.22
CA ILE A 122 5.03 -9.51 23.77
C ILE A 122 6.09 -10.45 23.18
N ALA A 123 7.35 -10.29 23.54
CA ALA A 123 8.47 -11.12 23.07
C ALA A 123 8.23 -12.61 23.36
N LEU A 124 7.71 -12.96 24.55
CA LEU A 124 7.39 -14.35 24.92
C LEU A 124 6.43 -15.04 23.94
N GLY A 125 5.43 -14.32 23.42
CA GLY A 125 4.46 -14.85 22.47
C GLY A 125 4.98 -14.94 21.03
N VAL A 126 5.82 -13.98 20.66
CA VAL A 126 6.37 -13.88 19.29
C VAL A 126 7.56 -14.82 19.09
N ASP A 127 8.47 -14.88 20.07
CA ASP A 127 9.71 -15.66 19.94
C ASP A 127 9.46 -17.17 20.04
N ARG A 128 8.33 -17.59 20.62
CA ARG A 128 7.97 -18.99 20.74
C ARG A 128 6.45 -19.16 20.72
N ALA A 129 5.94 -19.69 19.61
CA ALA A 129 4.51 -19.95 19.43
C ALA A 129 3.94 -20.90 20.50
N LEU A 130 2.65 -20.79 20.78
CA LEU A 130 1.94 -21.62 21.76
C LEU A 130 2.11 -23.11 21.47
N GLU A 131 2.06 -23.49 20.21
CA GLU A 131 2.13 -24.90 19.73
C GLU A 131 3.47 -25.58 20.05
N VAL A 132 4.53 -24.77 20.28
CA VAL A 132 5.89 -25.32 20.47
C VAL A 132 6.48 -25.00 21.83
N ARG A 133 5.74 -24.33 22.72
CA ARG A 133 6.22 -23.99 24.06
C ARG A 133 6.56 -25.22 24.93
N GLU A 134 5.95 -26.34 24.63
CA GLU A 134 6.15 -27.61 25.32
C GLU A 134 7.13 -28.56 24.61
N ARG A 135 7.71 -28.16 23.47
CA ARG A 135 8.62 -28.96 22.64
C ARG A 135 9.88 -28.16 22.29
N GLU A 136 11.01 -28.85 22.16
CA GLU A 136 12.18 -28.29 21.48
C GLU A 136 11.83 -28.19 19.96
N ALA A 137 11.52 -26.99 19.50
CA ALA A 137 11.14 -26.74 18.11
C ALA A 137 12.12 -25.79 17.41
N PRO A 138 12.30 -25.91 16.09
CA PRO A 138 13.13 -24.99 15.31
C PRO A 138 12.64 -23.54 15.44
N LEU A 139 13.55 -22.59 15.29
CA LEU A 139 13.32 -21.13 15.27
C LEU A 139 12.27 -20.66 14.23
N GLU A 140 11.81 -21.57 13.37
CA GLU A 140 10.83 -21.31 12.31
C GLU A 140 9.38 -21.22 12.81
N GLU A 141 9.10 -21.62 14.05
CA GLU A 141 7.74 -21.60 14.60
C GLU A 141 7.49 -20.44 15.55
N ILE A 142 7.76 -19.23 15.06
CA ILE A 142 7.37 -18.00 15.77
C ILE A 142 5.85 -17.82 15.75
N GLY A 143 5.28 -17.34 16.85
CA GLY A 143 3.87 -16.98 16.94
C GLY A 143 3.57 -15.64 16.24
N ALA A 144 2.31 -15.42 15.89
CA ALA A 144 1.87 -14.12 15.39
C ALA A 144 2.12 -13.03 16.44
N GLY A 145 2.67 -11.90 16.00
CA GLY A 145 2.99 -10.76 16.87
C GLY A 145 1.77 -10.04 17.43
N ASP A 146 0.60 -10.24 16.83
CA ASP A 146 -0.68 -9.71 17.28
C ASP A 146 -1.82 -10.56 16.71
N GLN A 147 -3.03 -10.36 17.22
CA GLN A 147 -4.27 -10.81 16.58
C GLN A 147 -4.61 -9.88 15.41
N GLY A 148 -5.31 -10.40 14.39
CA GLY A 148 -5.79 -9.54 13.31
C GLY A 148 -6.37 -10.31 12.12
N MET A 149 -6.95 -9.54 11.20
CA MET A 149 -7.42 -10.02 9.89
C MET A 149 -6.65 -9.30 8.80
N MET A 150 -6.11 -10.05 7.85
CA MET A 150 -5.36 -9.52 6.72
C MET A 150 -6.03 -9.94 5.42
N PHE A 151 -5.99 -9.06 4.43
CA PHE A 151 -6.62 -9.28 3.14
C PHE A 151 -5.61 -9.18 2.01
N GLY A 152 -5.68 -10.14 1.09
CA GLY A 152 -5.01 -10.12 -0.19
C GLY A 152 -6.05 -10.07 -1.31
N TYR A 153 -5.76 -9.34 -2.37
CA TYR A 153 -6.64 -9.23 -3.53
C TYR A 153 -5.83 -9.23 -4.84
N ALA A 154 -6.41 -9.82 -5.87
CA ALA A 154 -5.93 -9.74 -7.25
C ALA A 154 -7.09 -9.79 -8.24
N CYS A 155 -6.97 -9.09 -9.37
CA CYS A 155 -7.94 -9.10 -10.45
C CYS A 155 -7.26 -8.88 -11.81
N GLN A 156 -7.93 -9.28 -12.91
CA GLN A 156 -7.39 -9.21 -14.28
C GLN A 156 -7.69 -7.85 -14.94
N GLU A 157 -7.48 -6.72 -14.23
CA GLU A 157 -7.71 -5.40 -14.78
C GLU A 157 -6.43 -4.72 -15.29
N THR A 158 -5.28 -5.11 -14.75
CA THR A 158 -3.95 -4.63 -15.15
C THR A 158 -2.95 -5.79 -15.20
N ASP A 159 -1.80 -5.59 -15.82
CA ASP A 159 -0.72 -6.59 -15.91
C ASP A 159 -0.18 -7.00 -14.54
N GLU A 160 -0.19 -6.08 -13.58
CA GLU A 160 0.19 -6.33 -12.19
C GLU A 160 -0.88 -7.10 -11.41
N LEU A 161 -2.02 -7.39 -12.03
CA LEU A 161 -3.20 -8.00 -11.40
C LEU A 161 -3.74 -7.15 -10.24
N MET A 162 -3.84 -5.85 -10.47
CA MET A 162 -4.36 -4.84 -9.56
C MET A 162 -5.63 -4.17 -10.13
N PRO A 163 -6.48 -3.59 -9.26
CA PRO A 163 -7.59 -2.75 -9.71
C PRO A 163 -7.09 -1.52 -10.47
N LEU A 164 -7.70 -1.25 -11.62
CA LEU A 164 -7.30 -0.16 -12.50
C LEU A 164 -7.35 1.24 -11.85
N PRO A 165 -8.38 1.61 -11.05
CA PRO A 165 -8.46 2.95 -10.48
C PRO A 165 -7.29 3.30 -9.56
N ILE A 166 -6.88 2.39 -8.67
CA ILE A 166 -5.75 2.63 -7.77
C ILE A 166 -4.42 2.60 -8.52
N THR A 167 -4.27 1.73 -9.51
CA THR A 167 -3.07 1.67 -10.36
C THR A 167 -2.86 3.00 -11.09
N LEU A 168 -3.90 3.56 -11.70
CA LEU A 168 -3.82 4.86 -12.37
C LEU A 168 -3.58 6.00 -11.38
N ALA A 169 -4.22 5.97 -10.20
CA ALA A 169 -4.00 6.98 -9.18
C ALA A 169 -2.53 6.98 -8.69
N HIS A 170 -1.92 5.82 -8.47
CA HIS A 170 -0.50 5.70 -8.15
C HIS A 170 0.40 6.20 -9.28
N ALA A 171 0.10 5.82 -10.51
CA ALA A 171 0.87 6.25 -11.67
C ALA A 171 0.87 7.77 -11.83
N LEU A 172 -0.28 8.44 -11.62
CA LEU A 172 -0.38 9.90 -11.64
C LEU A 172 0.46 10.57 -10.55
N THR A 173 0.40 10.10 -9.31
CA THR A 173 1.17 10.69 -8.20
C THR A 173 2.67 10.42 -8.34
N ARG A 174 3.05 9.25 -8.85
CA ARG A 174 4.45 8.94 -9.19
C ARG A 174 4.94 9.88 -10.29
N ARG A 175 4.18 10.01 -11.38
CA ARG A 175 4.52 10.91 -12.49
C ARG A 175 4.61 12.38 -12.06
N LEU A 176 3.71 12.84 -11.18
CA LEU A 176 3.76 14.18 -10.60
C LEU A 176 5.09 14.43 -9.85
N SER A 177 5.54 13.45 -9.08
CA SER A 177 6.82 13.52 -8.36
C SER A 177 8.02 13.47 -9.31
N GLU A 178 7.98 12.68 -10.37
CA GLU A 178 9.02 12.63 -11.42
C GLU A 178 9.18 13.97 -12.13
N VAL A 179 8.06 14.55 -12.58
CA VAL A 179 8.03 15.87 -13.26
C VAL A 179 8.60 16.97 -12.36
N ARG A 180 8.29 16.94 -11.05
CA ARG A 180 8.86 17.85 -10.08
C ARG A 180 10.36 17.64 -9.89
N LYS A 181 10.80 16.39 -9.66
CA LYS A 181 12.21 16.04 -9.38
C LYS A 181 13.12 16.24 -10.58
N SER A 182 12.62 16.03 -11.79
CA SER A 182 13.37 16.30 -13.03
C SER A 182 13.52 17.79 -13.34
N GLY A 183 12.78 18.66 -12.66
CA GLY A 183 12.75 20.10 -12.94
C GLY A 183 11.93 20.47 -14.18
N LEU A 184 11.15 19.55 -14.76
CA LEU A 184 10.29 19.85 -15.91
C LEU A 184 9.23 20.91 -15.55
N LEU A 185 8.68 20.85 -14.33
CA LEU A 185 7.82 21.87 -13.75
C LEU A 185 8.41 22.33 -12.41
N GLU A 186 9.37 23.25 -12.45
CA GLU A 186 10.13 23.74 -11.27
C GLU A 186 9.28 24.41 -10.19
N TYR A 187 8.06 24.81 -10.53
CA TYR A 187 7.16 25.44 -9.59
C TYR A 187 6.41 24.45 -8.69
N LEU A 188 6.43 23.16 -9.01
CA LEU A 188 5.78 22.13 -8.18
C LEU A 188 6.51 21.95 -6.85
N ARG A 189 5.72 21.59 -5.84
CA ARG A 189 6.15 21.26 -4.48
C ARG A 189 5.94 19.78 -4.21
N PRO A 190 6.49 19.23 -3.09
CA PRO A 190 6.43 17.81 -2.85
C PRO A 190 5.03 17.24 -2.59
N ASP A 191 4.11 18.01 -2.01
CA ASP A 191 2.76 17.51 -1.67
C ASP A 191 1.84 17.48 -2.87
N GLY A 192 1.06 16.42 -2.97
CA GLY A 192 0.07 16.26 -4.02
C GLY A 192 -0.78 15.01 -3.84
N LYS A 193 -1.93 15.02 -4.51
CA LYS A 193 -2.93 13.93 -4.49
C LYS A 193 -3.47 13.72 -5.90
N SER A 194 -3.89 12.50 -6.17
CA SER A 194 -4.68 12.16 -7.36
C SER A 194 -5.93 11.39 -6.96
N GLN A 195 -6.96 11.47 -7.80
CA GLN A 195 -8.13 10.64 -7.72
C GLN A 195 -8.57 10.28 -9.14
N VAL A 196 -8.90 9.02 -9.37
CA VAL A 196 -9.35 8.52 -10.68
C VAL A 196 -10.67 7.79 -10.50
N THR A 197 -11.66 8.19 -11.30
CA THR A 197 -12.97 7.53 -11.39
C THR A 197 -13.05 6.80 -12.71
N VAL A 198 -13.22 5.48 -12.63
CA VAL A 198 -13.35 4.57 -13.77
C VAL A 198 -14.80 4.13 -13.91
N ARG A 199 -15.29 4.09 -15.14
CA ARG A 199 -16.60 3.54 -15.50
C ARG A 199 -16.45 2.07 -15.88
N TYR A 200 -17.29 1.25 -15.27
CA TYR A 200 -17.36 -0.19 -15.49
C TYR A 200 -18.66 -0.60 -16.16
N GLU A 201 -18.58 -1.63 -16.97
CA GLU A 201 -19.72 -2.43 -17.44
C GLU A 201 -19.55 -3.85 -16.90
N GLY A 202 -20.38 -4.23 -15.94
CA GLY A 202 -20.12 -5.41 -15.13
C GLY A 202 -18.79 -5.29 -14.39
N ASP A 203 -17.90 -6.26 -14.57
CA ASP A 203 -16.57 -6.26 -13.96
C ASP A 203 -15.47 -5.69 -14.87
N ARG A 204 -15.83 -5.14 -16.04
CA ARG A 204 -14.86 -4.65 -17.01
C ARG A 204 -14.76 -3.13 -16.99
N PRO A 205 -13.56 -2.54 -16.82
CA PRO A 205 -13.36 -1.11 -17.00
C PRO A 205 -13.56 -0.75 -18.48
N VAL A 206 -14.34 0.32 -18.74
CA VAL A 206 -14.72 0.74 -20.10
C VAL A 206 -14.45 2.21 -20.40
N GLY A 207 -14.00 2.98 -19.41
CA GLY A 207 -13.64 4.37 -19.64
C GLY A 207 -13.24 5.09 -18.36
N ILE A 208 -12.48 6.15 -18.50
CA ILE A 208 -12.09 7.05 -17.41
C ILE A 208 -13.06 8.22 -17.42
N GLU A 209 -13.81 8.38 -16.34
CA GLU A 209 -14.89 9.37 -16.24
C GLU A 209 -14.39 10.68 -15.64
N LYS A 210 -13.50 10.59 -14.62
CA LYS A 210 -13.01 11.78 -13.92
C LYS A 210 -11.58 11.58 -13.41
N ILE A 211 -10.77 12.63 -13.54
CA ILE A 211 -9.43 12.73 -12.97
C ILE A 211 -9.34 14.00 -12.14
N LEU A 212 -8.91 13.87 -10.89
CA LEU A 212 -8.57 15.01 -10.04
C LEU A 212 -7.10 14.94 -9.66
N ILE A 213 -6.39 16.07 -9.81
CA ILE A 213 -5.04 16.26 -9.30
C ILE A 213 -5.04 17.50 -8.40
N SER A 214 -4.57 17.31 -7.16
CA SER A 214 -4.17 18.41 -6.28
C SER A 214 -2.66 18.42 -6.19
N ALA A 215 -2.03 19.47 -6.70
CA ALA A 215 -0.58 19.61 -6.74
C ALA A 215 -0.15 20.90 -6.03
N GLN A 216 0.67 20.77 -5.00
CA GLN A 216 1.26 21.93 -4.32
C GLN A 216 2.22 22.64 -5.26
N HIS A 217 2.14 23.98 -5.29
CA HIS A 217 2.90 24.78 -6.24
C HIS A 217 3.40 26.11 -5.65
N ARG A 218 4.31 26.76 -6.36
CA ARG A 218 4.70 28.16 -6.11
C ARG A 218 3.53 29.08 -6.46
N ASP A 219 3.38 30.18 -5.73
CA ASP A 219 2.40 31.22 -6.02
C ASP A 219 2.57 31.80 -7.44
N GLY A 220 1.47 32.17 -8.08
CA GLY A 220 1.45 32.84 -9.38
C GLY A 220 1.50 31.94 -10.62
N VAL A 221 1.16 30.65 -10.48
CA VAL A 221 1.12 29.70 -11.60
C VAL A 221 -0.30 29.16 -11.89
N GLU A 222 -1.29 29.68 -11.20
CA GLU A 222 -2.67 29.19 -11.22
C GLU A 222 -3.31 29.23 -12.62
N ALA A 223 -2.85 30.14 -13.47
CA ALA A 223 -3.40 30.32 -14.81
C ALA A 223 -3.01 29.21 -15.81
N HIS A 224 -1.90 28.51 -15.59
CA HIS A 224 -1.35 27.53 -16.55
C HIS A 224 -1.11 26.14 -15.98
N ILE A 225 -1.11 25.99 -14.66
CA ILE A 225 -0.83 24.69 -14.02
C ILE A 225 -1.73 23.55 -14.51
N LYS A 226 -3.00 23.85 -14.87
CA LYS A 226 -3.93 22.85 -15.37
C LYS A 226 -3.45 22.26 -16.71
N ASP A 227 -3.11 23.12 -17.65
CA ASP A 227 -2.67 22.69 -18.99
C ASP A 227 -1.32 21.96 -18.92
N ASP A 228 -0.40 22.49 -18.11
CA ASP A 228 0.90 21.84 -17.87
C ASP A 228 0.75 20.43 -17.30
N LEU A 229 -0.12 20.22 -16.31
CA LEU A 229 -0.35 18.92 -15.71
C LEU A 229 -1.12 17.96 -16.64
N ILE A 230 -2.02 18.47 -17.48
CA ILE A 230 -2.66 17.64 -18.50
C ILE A 230 -1.60 17.07 -19.45
N GLU A 231 -0.71 17.90 -19.96
CA GLU A 231 0.28 17.49 -20.97
C GLU A 231 1.42 16.66 -20.38
N THR A 232 1.90 16.98 -19.17
CA THR A 232 3.12 16.36 -18.63
C THR A 232 2.86 15.21 -17.65
N VAL A 233 1.66 15.17 -17.05
CA VAL A 233 1.32 14.17 -16.02
C VAL A 233 0.17 13.28 -16.48
N ILE A 234 -0.96 13.84 -16.92
CA ILE A 234 -2.17 13.05 -17.19
C ILE A 234 -2.02 12.25 -18.49
N ARG A 235 -1.79 12.93 -19.62
CA ARG A 235 -1.70 12.25 -20.93
C ARG A 235 -0.66 11.12 -21.00
N PRO A 236 0.56 11.29 -20.43
CA PRO A 236 1.56 10.22 -20.45
C PRO A 236 1.21 8.98 -19.62
N VAL A 237 0.25 9.07 -18.71
CA VAL A 237 -0.12 8.00 -17.78
C VAL A 237 -1.40 7.29 -18.20
N MET A 238 -2.34 8.01 -18.82
CA MET A 238 -3.66 7.46 -19.12
C MET A 238 -3.63 6.52 -20.34
N PRO A 239 -4.26 5.33 -20.25
CA PRO A 239 -4.38 4.40 -21.38
C PRO A 239 -5.27 5.00 -22.48
N GLU A 240 -4.75 5.07 -23.71
CA GLU A 240 -5.42 5.71 -24.84
C GLU A 240 -6.80 5.12 -25.15
N GLU A 241 -6.96 3.81 -24.94
CA GLU A 241 -8.22 3.10 -25.22
C GLU A 241 -9.34 3.39 -24.21
N LEU A 242 -9.00 3.90 -23.02
CA LEU A 242 -9.95 4.20 -21.93
C LEU A 242 -10.10 5.71 -21.65
N PHE A 243 -9.19 6.52 -22.19
CA PHE A 243 -9.13 7.94 -21.88
C PHE A 243 -9.40 8.83 -23.09
N ASP A 244 -10.51 9.56 -23.06
CA ASP A 244 -10.80 10.66 -23.96
C ASP A 244 -10.83 11.98 -23.20
N SER A 245 -9.85 12.84 -23.43
CA SER A 245 -9.74 14.14 -22.76
C SER A 245 -10.87 15.13 -23.13
N GLY A 246 -11.64 14.85 -24.17
CA GLY A 246 -12.85 15.61 -24.52
C GLY A 246 -14.09 15.16 -23.75
N VAL A 247 -14.04 13.97 -23.14
CA VAL A 247 -15.17 13.37 -22.42
C VAL A 247 -14.91 13.33 -20.91
N ALA A 248 -13.69 12.96 -20.50
CA ALA A 248 -13.32 12.86 -19.09
C ALA A 248 -13.28 14.25 -18.42
N GLU A 249 -13.91 14.37 -17.26
CA GLU A 249 -13.82 15.58 -16.45
C GLU A 249 -12.45 15.66 -15.75
N ILE A 250 -11.65 16.69 -16.10
CA ILE A 250 -10.34 16.92 -15.50
C ILE A 250 -10.39 18.12 -14.56
N LEU A 251 -10.14 17.84 -13.27
CA LEU A 251 -10.07 18.82 -12.20
C LEU A 251 -8.61 18.94 -11.71
N VAL A 252 -8.08 20.16 -11.73
CA VAL A 252 -6.75 20.48 -11.17
C VAL A 252 -6.91 21.59 -10.15
N ASN A 253 -6.46 21.35 -8.93
CA ASN A 253 -6.57 22.30 -7.81
C ASN A 253 -7.94 23.00 -7.76
N PRO A 254 -9.06 22.28 -7.60
CA PRO A 254 -10.41 22.86 -7.73
C PRO A 254 -10.70 23.98 -6.72
N THR A 255 -9.90 24.11 -5.66
CA THR A 255 -9.94 25.24 -4.72
C THR A 255 -9.26 26.49 -5.29
N GLY A 256 -8.66 26.43 -6.47
CA GLY A 256 -7.98 27.51 -7.19
C GLY A 256 -6.53 27.70 -6.81
N ARG A 257 -6.10 27.36 -5.58
CA ARG A 257 -4.74 27.61 -5.08
C ARG A 257 -4.31 26.53 -4.09
N PHE A 258 -3.07 26.00 -4.26
CA PHE A 258 -2.48 25.05 -3.33
C PHE A 258 -0.99 25.39 -3.09
N VAL A 259 -0.74 26.49 -2.38
CA VAL A 259 0.61 26.96 -2.05
C VAL A 259 1.06 26.46 -0.68
N THR A 260 0.19 26.54 0.34
CA THR A 260 0.45 25.94 1.65
C THR A 260 0.06 24.48 1.62
N GLY A 261 1.00 23.58 1.89
CA GLY A 261 0.80 22.14 1.88
C GLY A 261 1.94 21.44 2.63
N GLY A 262 2.01 20.11 2.50
CA GLY A 262 2.92 19.30 3.29
C GLY A 262 2.64 19.43 4.80
N PRO A 263 3.62 19.12 5.67
CA PRO A 263 3.45 19.19 7.13
C PRO A 263 3.02 20.54 7.68
N GLN A 264 3.16 21.62 6.91
CA GLN A 264 2.63 22.94 7.27
C GLN A 264 1.11 23.02 7.06
N GLY A 265 0.60 22.32 6.05
CA GLY A 265 -0.82 22.35 5.73
C GLY A 265 -1.64 21.39 6.57
N ASP A 266 -1.09 20.21 6.85
CA ASP A 266 -1.75 19.14 7.61
C ASP A 266 -0.71 18.27 8.33
N THR A 267 -1.09 17.73 9.47
CA THR A 267 -0.25 16.79 10.24
C THR A 267 -0.31 15.41 9.63
N GLY A 268 0.85 14.77 9.47
CA GLY A 268 0.98 13.39 9.01
C GLY A 268 1.32 12.41 10.13
N LEU A 269 0.81 11.20 10.00
CA LEU A 269 1.14 10.07 10.88
C LEU A 269 1.35 8.80 10.09
N THR A 270 2.21 7.92 10.59
CA THR A 270 2.39 6.56 10.07
C THR A 270 1.05 5.80 10.10
N GLY A 271 0.74 5.11 8.99
CA GLY A 271 -0.41 4.23 8.90
C GLY A 271 -1.77 4.92 8.71
N ARG A 272 -1.80 6.16 8.22
CA ARG A 272 -3.06 6.88 7.91
C ARG A 272 -3.47 6.82 6.44
N LYS A 273 -2.76 6.07 5.60
CA LYS A 273 -3.05 5.91 4.16
C LYS A 273 -3.21 4.43 3.77
N ILE A 274 -3.77 3.61 4.69
CA ILE A 274 -3.85 2.16 4.54
C ILE A 274 -4.63 1.69 3.31
N ILE A 275 -5.62 2.45 2.85
CA ILE A 275 -6.38 2.13 1.64
C ILE A 275 -5.57 2.48 0.38
N VAL A 276 -4.82 3.58 0.40
CA VAL A 276 -3.85 3.95 -0.64
C VAL A 276 -2.72 2.92 -0.72
N ASP A 277 -2.28 2.41 0.43
CA ASP A 277 -1.21 1.41 0.52
C ASP A 277 -1.61 0.04 -0.05
N THR A 278 -2.91 -0.25 -0.18
CA THR A 278 -3.44 -1.55 -0.58
C THR A 278 -4.19 -1.49 -1.92
N TYR A 279 -5.50 -1.58 -1.92
CA TYR A 279 -6.29 -1.81 -3.15
C TYR A 279 -7.22 -0.64 -3.51
N GLY A 280 -7.05 0.54 -2.91
CA GLY A 280 -7.84 1.73 -3.23
C GLY A 280 -9.34 1.59 -2.99
N GLY A 281 -9.75 0.70 -2.07
CA GLY A 281 -11.14 0.43 -1.74
C GLY A 281 -11.78 -0.72 -2.52
N SER A 282 -11.06 -1.35 -3.46
CA SER A 282 -11.57 -2.50 -4.24
C SER A 282 -11.64 -3.80 -3.44
N ALA A 283 -10.99 -3.86 -2.27
CA ALA A 283 -11.03 -4.98 -1.34
C ALA A 283 -11.19 -4.48 0.10
N PRO A 284 -11.72 -5.32 1.01
CA PRO A 284 -11.70 -5.04 2.44
C PRO A 284 -10.29 -4.80 2.98
N HIS A 285 -10.20 -4.17 4.14
CA HIS A 285 -8.97 -3.94 4.87
C HIS A 285 -9.14 -4.34 6.33
N GLY A 286 -8.15 -5.01 6.92
CA GLY A 286 -8.19 -5.44 8.32
C GLY A 286 -7.91 -4.34 9.35
N GLY A 287 -7.45 -3.15 8.90
CA GLY A 287 -7.16 -1.99 9.72
C GLY A 287 -5.70 -1.83 10.12
N GLY A 288 -4.86 -2.87 9.97
CA GLY A 288 -3.44 -2.82 10.32
C GLY A 288 -2.61 -2.01 9.32
N ALA A 289 -1.79 -1.09 9.83
CA ALA A 289 -0.80 -0.36 9.04
C ALA A 289 0.45 -1.22 8.78
N PHE A 290 1.18 -0.92 7.70
CA PHE A 290 2.38 -1.65 7.30
C PHE A 290 3.67 -0.96 7.75
N SER A 291 3.82 0.32 7.42
CA SER A 291 5.06 1.07 7.62
C SER A 291 5.49 1.10 9.07
N GLY A 292 6.81 0.99 9.31
CA GLY A 292 7.40 0.97 10.63
C GLY A 292 7.34 -0.36 11.38
N LYS A 293 6.72 -1.40 10.79
CA LYS A 293 6.58 -2.72 11.40
C LYS A 293 7.53 -3.73 10.77
N ASP A 294 8.33 -4.42 11.58
CA ASP A 294 9.13 -5.58 11.15
C ASP A 294 8.22 -6.77 10.78
N PRO A 295 8.73 -7.78 10.02
CA PRO A 295 7.89 -8.84 9.46
C PRO A 295 7.28 -9.81 10.48
N THR A 296 7.62 -9.75 11.76
CA THR A 296 6.92 -10.54 12.80
C THR A 296 5.51 -10.00 13.08
N LYS A 297 5.23 -8.76 12.72
CA LYS A 297 3.91 -8.15 12.80
C LYS A 297 3.10 -8.62 11.59
N VAL A 298 2.12 -9.48 11.85
CA VAL A 298 1.28 -10.12 10.82
C VAL A 298 0.39 -9.13 10.05
N ASP A 299 0.13 -7.96 10.59
CA ASP A 299 -0.50 -6.86 9.84
C ASP A 299 0.21 -6.65 8.50
N ARG A 300 1.54 -6.67 8.52
CA ARG A 300 2.36 -6.50 7.32
C ARG A 300 2.61 -7.82 6.61
N SER A 301 3.26 -8.79 7.24
CA SER A 301 3.67 -10.06 6.62
C SER A 301 2.48 -10.88 6.17
N GLY A 302 1.42 -10.95 6.96
CA GLY A 302 0.18 -11.66 6.62
C GLY A 302 -0.56 -11.02 5.44
N SER A 303 -0.57 -9.68 5.34
CA SER A 303 -1.15 -8.98 4.19
C SER A 303 -0.35 -9.20 2.91
N TYR A 304 0.98 -9.24 3.00
CA TYR A 304 1.86 -9.56 1.87
C TYR A 304 1.67 -11.00 1.41
N ALA A 305 1.59 -11.96 2.35
CA ALA A 305 1.31 -13.35 2.04
C ALA A 305 -0.09 -13.53 1.41
N ALA A 306 -1.11 -12.87 1.93
CA ALA A 306 -2.46 -12.91 1.36
C ALA A 306 -2.49 -12.35 -0.08
N ARG A 307 -1.75 -11.24 -0.35
CA ARG A 307 -1.56 -10.72 -1.72
C ARG A 307 -0.86 -11.74 -2.61
N TRP A 308 0.22 -12.35 -2.14
CA TRP A 308 0.97 -13.37 -2.87
C TRP A 308 0.10 -14.56 -3.25
N VAL A 309 -0.72 -15.07 -2.33
CA VAL A 309 -1.70 -16.15 -2.59
C VAL A 309 -2.71 -15.72 -3.65
N ALA A 310 -3.39 -14.57 -3.45
CA ALA A 310 -4.42 -14.07 -4.38
C ALA A 310 -3.86 -13.88 -5.79
N LYS A 311 -2.66 -13.30 -5.90
CA LYS A 311 -1.99 -13.05 -7.19
C LYS A 311 -1.64 -14.35 -7.91
N ASN A 312 -1.14 -15.35 -7.19
CA ASN A 312 -0.82 -16.66 -7.78
C ASN A 312 -2.08 -17.41 -8.26
N LEU A 313 -3.20 -17.35 -7.51
CA LEU A 313 -4.46 -17.96 -7.95
C LEU A 313 -4.99 -17.33 -9.24
N VAL A 314 -4.95 -16.00 -9.35
CA VAL A 314 -5.39 -15.31 -10.56
C VAL A 314 -4.42 -15.54 -11.72
N SER A 315 -3.11 -15.49 -11.49
CA SER A 315 -2.09 -15.78 -12.48
C SER A 315 -2.14 -17.23 -12.98
N ALA A 316 -2.48 -18.19 -12.12
CA ALA A 316 -2.73 -19.57 -12.51
C ALA A 316 -3.98 -19.74 -13.40
N GLY A 317 -4.80 -18.70 -13.54
CA GLY A 317 -6.05 -18.73 -14.28
C GLY A 317 -7.18 -19.47 -13.56
N LEU A 318 -7.09 -19.66 -12.25
CA LEU A 318 -8.10 -20.35 -11.44
C LEU A 318 -9.29 -19.46 -11.11
N ALA A 319 -9.09 -18.14 -11.14
CA ALA A 319 -10.16 -17.14 -10.99
C ALA A 319 -9.84 -15.88 -11.78
N GLY A 320 -10.84 -15.11 -12.18
CA GLY A 320 -10.69 -13.79 -12.79
C GLY A 320 -10.37 -12.72 -11.77
N ARG A 321 -10.86 -12.88 -10.53
CA ARG A 321 -10.50 -12.10 -9.35
C ARG A 321 -10.57 -12.95 -8.10
N CYS A 322 -9.75 -12.63 -7.12
CA CYS A 322 -9.63 -13.40 -5.91
C CYS A 322 -9.38 -12.50 -4.70
N LEU A 323 -10.14 -12.71 -3.63
CA LEU A 323 -9.92 -12.14 -2.31
C LEU A 323 -9.52 -13.27 -1.36
N VAL A 324 -8.45 -13.07 -0.63
CA VAL A 324 -7.97 -13.98 0.41
C VAL A 324 -8.02 -13.25 1.75
N GLN A 325 -8.68 -13.83 2.74
CA GLN A 325 -8.60 -13.39 4.13
C GLN A 325 -7.78 -14.39 4.92
N VAL A 326 -6.85 -13.89 5.73
CA VAL A 326 -6.12 -14.70 6.71
C VAL A 326 -6.29 -14.03 8.07
N ALA A 327 -6.59 -14.81 9.12
CA ALA A 327 -6.72 -14.30 10.47
C ALA A 327 -5.77 -15.03 11.42
N TYR A 328 -5.21 -14.26 12.38
CA TYR A 328 -4.27 -14.77 13.39
C TYR A 328 -4.74 -14.44 14.80
N ALA A 329 -4.29 -15.24 15.76
CA ALA A 329 -4.33 -14.94 17.19
C ALA A 329 -2.91 -14.70 17.72
N ILE A 330 -2.76 -13.76 18.63
CA ILE A 330 -1.45 -13.43 19.20
C ILE A 330 -0.76 -14.66 19.80
N GLY A 331 0.51 -14.85 19.49
CA GLY A 331 1.32 -15.96 20.00
C GLY A 331 0.98 -17.35 19.42
N VAL A 332 0.11 -17.43 18.41
CA VAL A 332 -0.24 -18.67 17.71
C VAL A 332 0.40 -18.66 16.32
N ALA A 333 1.03 -19.76 15.90
CA ALA A 333 1.70 -19.84 14.62
C ALA A 333 0.70 -20.11 13.48
N HIS A 334 -0.23 -21.04 13.67
CA HIS A 334 -1.20 -21.35 12.62
C HIS A 334 -2.29 -20.28 12.50
N PRO A 335 -2.67 -19.88 11.25
CA PRO A 335 -3.84 -19.03 11.06
C PRO A 335 -5.09 -19.64 11.70
N VAL A 336 -5.91 -18.84 12.37
CA VAL A 336 -7.20 -19.28 12.92
C VAL A 336 -8.25 -19.49 11.83
N SER A 337 -8.11 -18.81 10.69
CA SER A 337 -8.93 -19.01 9.50
C SER A 337 -8.23 -18.53 8.23
N VAL A 338 -8.53 -19.20 7.11
CA VAL A 338 -8.18 -18.79 5.75
C VAL A 338 -9.43 -18.90 4.90
N MET A 339 -9.83 -17.82 4.25
CA MET A 339 -10.97 -17.75 3.35
C MET A 339 -10.51 -17.31 1.97
N VAL A 340 -11.06 -17.94 0.93
CA VAL A 340 -10.85 -17.58 -0.47
C VAL A 340 -12.20 -17.25 -1.10
N GLU A 341 -12.37 -16.06 -1.63
CA GLU A 341 -13.58 -15.61 -2.34
C GLU A 341 -13.21 -15.21 -3.78
N THR A 342 -13.93 -15.72 -4.74
CA THR A 342 -13.67 -15.51 -6.18
C THR A 342 -14.76 -14.72 -6.89
N PHE A 343 -15.79 -14.30 -6.19
CA PHE A 343 -16.89 -13.48 -6.73
C PHE A 343 -17.56 -14.11 -7.97
N GLY A 344 -17.71 -15.43 -7.97
CA GLY A 344 -18.29 -16.17 -9.10
C GLY A 344 -17.40 -16.23 -10.35
N THR A 345 -16.11 -15.89 -10.26
CA THR A 345 -15.16 -15.95 -11.38
C THR A 345 -14.27 -17.21 -11.34
N ALA A 346 -14.45 -18.09 -10.37
CA ALA A 346 -13.70 -19.35 -10.29
C ALA A 346 -13.92 -20.23 -11.52
N ARG A 347 -12.85 -20.90 -11.96
CA ARG A 347 -12.89 -21.90 -13.04
C ARG A 347 -12.89 -23.34 -12.51
N SER A 348 -12.76 -23.53 -11.20
CA SER A 348 -12.88 -24.77 -10.49
C SER A 348 -13.86 -24.61 -9.33
N ASP A 349 -14.17 -25.72 -8.62
CA ASP A 349 -15.00 -25.64 -7.41
C ASP A 349 -14.36 -24.69 -6.38
N PRO A 350 -15.04 -23.61 -5.96
CA PRO A 350 -14.52 -22.68 -4.97
C PRO A 350 -14.09 -23.34 -3.66
N ALA A 351 -14.77 -24.43 -3.23
CA ALA A 351 -14.40 -25.18 -2.02
C ALA A 351 -13.02 -25.83 -2.14
N SER A 352 -12.62 -26.25 -3.33
CA SER A 352 -11.30 -26.86 -3.58
C SER A 352 -10.17 -25.83 -3.52
N LEU A 353 -10.44 -24.54 -3.79
CA LEU A 353 -9.42 -23.49 -3.77
C LEU A 353 -8.87 -23.25 -2.35
N GLY A 354 -9.71 -23.33 -1.33
CA GLY A 354 -9.27 -23.19 0.07
C GLY A 354 -8.29 -24.30 0.47
N THR A 355 -8.58 -25.55 0.08
CA THR A 355 -7.70 -26.71 0.30
C THR A 355 -6.39 -26.53 -0.47
N LEU A 356 -6.46 -26.13 -1.74
CA LEU A 356 -5.29 -25.90 -2.58
C LEU A 356 -4.36 -24.82 -1.97
N VAL A 357 -4.92 -23.75 -1.40
CA VAL A 357 -4.13 -22.73 -0.71
C VAL A 357 -3.42 -23.33 0.52
N GLN A 358 -4.12 -24.12 1.34
CA GLN A 358 -3.52 -24.74 2.52
C GLN A 358 -2.41 -25.74 2.18
N GLU A 359 -2.50 -26.44 1.05
CA GLU A 359 -1.50 -27.41 0.60
C GLU A 359 -0.26 -26.76 -0.02
N HIS A 360 -0.41 -25.59 -0.65
CA HIS A 360 0.66 -24.95 -1.43
C HIS A 360 1.30 -23.73 -0.75
N PHE A 361 0.69 -23.18 0.30
CA PHE A 361 1.18 -22.00 1.00
C PHE A 361 1.24 -22.23 2.51
N ASP A 362 2.42 -22.18 3.07
CA ASP A 362 2.59 -22.17 4.52
C ASP A 362 2.40 -20.75 5.04
N LEU A 363 1.23 -20.49 5.64
CA LEU A 363 0.84 -19.18 6.14
C LEU A 363 1.21 -18.94 7.61
N ARG A 364 2.10 -19.77 8.20
CA ARG A 364 2.68 -19.48 9.51
C ARG A 364 3.63 -18.29 9.39
N PRO A 365 3.67 -17.35 10.40
CA PRO A 365 4.50 -16.15 10.31
C PRO A 365 5.96 -16.42 9.98
N GLY A 366 6.58 -17.43 10.61
CA GLY A 366 7.97 -17.81 10.35
C GLY A 366 8.21 -18.28 8.91
N ALA A 367 7.28 -19.09 8.37
CA ALA A 367 7.34 -19.58 7.00
C ALA A 367 7.17 -18.44 5.98
N ILE A 368 6.21 -17.52 6.20
CA ILE A 368 6.02 -16.33 5.37
C ILE A 368 7.28 -15.48 5.31
N ILE A 369 7.91 -15.22 6.48
CA ILE A 369 9.13 -14.43 6.59
C ILE A 369 10.27 -15.06 5.77
N GLY A 370 10.40 -16.39 5.85
CA GLY A 370 11.42 -17.13 5.11
C GLY A 370 11.15 -17.17 3.61
N GLU A 371 9.93 -17.56 3.20
CA GLU A 371 9.55 -17.73 1.80
C GLU A 371 9.60 -16.39 1.03
N LEU A 372 9.11 -15.32 1.62
CA LEU A 372 9.11 -13.98 1.03
C LEU A 372 10.36 -13.16 1.35
N GLU A 373 11.37 -13.75 2.01
CA GLU A 373 12.65 -13.12 2.36
C GLU A 373 12.48 -11.76 3.08
N LEU A 374 11.49 -11.64 3.97
CA LEU A 374 11.06 -10.37 4.56
C LEU A 374 12.04 -9.77 5.60
N ARG A 375 13.16 -10.44 5.91
CA ARG A 375 14.22 -9.87 6.78
C ARG A 375 15.22 -8.97 6.04
N LYS A 376 15.03 -8.77 4.73
CA LYS A 376 15.85 -7.86 3.93
C LYS A 376 15.37 -6.41 4.08
N PRO A 377 16.27 -5.40 3.97
CA PRO A 377 15.90 -3.98 4.04
C PRO A 377 15.28 -3.52 2.71
N ILE A 378 14.00 -3.78 2.54
CA ILE A 378 13.23 -3.56 1.29
C ILE A 378 12.05 -2.60 1.48
N TYR A 379 11.80 -2.14 2.69
CA TYR A 379 10.54 -1.54 3.10
C TYR A 379 10.40 -0.06 2.76
N ALA A 380 11.46 0.74 2.87
CA ALA A 380 11.40 2.17 2.53
C ALA A 380 10.95 2.44 1.08
N ARG A 381 11.13 1.47 0.18
CA ARG A 381 10.70 1.54 -1.22
C ARG A 381 9.19 1.31 -1.40
N SER A 382 8.56 0.57 -0.49
CA SER A 382 7.12 0.29 -0.53
C SER A 382 6.28 1.38 0.13
N ALA A 383 6.89 2.25 0.93
CA ALA A 383 6.21 3.24 1.75
C ALA A 383 5.51 4.37 0.96
N ALA A 384 5.66 4.44 -0.36
CA ALA A 384 4.96 5.38 -1.24
C ALA A 384 4.52 4.69 -2.52
N TYR A 385 3.39 5.16 -3.10
CA TYR A 385 2.81 4.65 -4.36
C TYR A 385 2.31 3.20 -4.29
N GLY A 386 1.84 2.76 -3.12
CA GLY A 386 1.27 1.44 -2.87
C GLY A 386 2.30 0.36 -2.57
N HIS A 387 1.91 -0.59 -1.70
CA HIS A 387 2.70 -1.77 -1.37
C HIS A 387 2.49 -2.91 -2.35
N PHE A 388 1.39 -2.87 -3.12
CA PHE A 388 1.00 -3.90 -4.09
C PHE A 388 1.01 -3.36 -5.52
N GLY A 389 1.06 -4.29 -6.51
CA GLY A 389 1.18 -3.95 -7.92
C GLY A 389 2.57 -3.43 -8.29
N ARG A 390 3.61 -3.95 -7.64
CA ARG A 390 5.00 -3.55 -7.85
C ARG A 390 5.72 -4.55 -8.73
N SER A 391 6.45 -4.06 -9.72
CA SER A 391 7.23 -4.88 -10.65
C SER A 391 8.74 -4.78 -10.42
N GLU A 392 9.19 -3.90 -9.53
CA GLU A 392 10.60 -3.72 -9.23
C GLU A 392 11.16 -4.90 -8.40
N PRO A 393 12.44 -5.29 -8.59
CA PRO A 393 13.04 -6.37 -7.81
C PRO A 393 12.96 -6.17 -6.30
N GLY A 394 12.70 -7.25 -5.57
CA GLY A 394 12.63 -7.27 -4.10
C GLY A 394 11.22 -7.21 -3.52
N PHE A 395 10.18 -7.04 -4.34
CA PHE A 395 8.79 -7.17 -3.91
C PHE A 395 8.33 -8.63 -4.10
N THR A 396 8.86 -9.53 -3.28
CA THR A 396 8.68 -10.98 -3.40
C THR A 396 7.24 -11.44 -3.32
N TRP A 397 6.38 -10.70 -2.63
CA TRP A 397 4.92 -10.95 -2.57
C TRP A 397 4.19 -10.66 -3.88
N GLU A 398 4.87 -10.09 -4.86
CA GLU A 398 4.34 -9.90 -6.22
C GLU A 398 4.77 -11.01 -7.20
N GLU A 399 5.59 -11.95 -6.77
CA GLU A 399 6.03 -13.05 -7.61
C GLU A 399 4.91 -14.09 -7.82
N THR A 400 4.83 -14.62 -9.06
CA THR A 400 3.83 -15.62 -9.47
C THR A 400 4.44 -17.01 -9.66
N SER A 401 5.52 -17.30 -8.95
CA SER A 401 6.31 -18.53 -9.05
C SER A 401 5.53 -19.83 -8.74
N ARG A 402 4.41 -19.74 -8.02
CA ARG A 402 3.52 -20.86 -7.69
C ARG A 402 2.40 -21.10 -8.71
N ALA A 403 2.23 -20.22 -9.69
CA ALA A 403 1.06 -20.26 -10.59
C ALA A 403 0.97 -21.55 -11.42
N ASP A 404 2.08 -22.06 -11.96
CA ASP A 404 2.10 -23.28 -12.75
C ASP A 404 1.85 -24.53 -11.92
N ASP A 405 2.34 -24.58 -10.67
CA ASP A 405 2.08 -25.67 -9.73
C ASP A 405 0.61 -25.71 -9.34
N LEU A 406 0.03 -24.56 -9.01
CA LEU A 406 -1.39 -24.43 -8.69
C LEU A 406 -2.29 -24.86 -9.87
N ARG A 407 -1.92 -24.46 -11.09
CA ARG A 407 -2.65 -24.85 -12.30
C ARG A 407 -2.67 -26.37 -12.47
N ARG A 408 -1.51 -27.03 -12.34
CA ARG A 408 -1.39 -28.50 -12.43
C ARG A 408 -2.16 -29.20 -11.32
N ALA A 409 -2.04 -28.74 -10.09
CA ALA A 409 -2.75 -29.31 -8.95
C ALA A 409 -4.27 -29.18 -9.07
N ALA A 410 -4.76 -28.11 -9.70
CA ALA A 410 -6.18 -27.92 -9.98
C ALA A 410 -6.68 -28.70 -11.22
N GLY A 411 -5.81 -29.42 -11.95
CA GLY A 411 -6.18 -30.25 -13.09
C GLY A 411 -6.32 -29.50 -14.43
N PHE A 412 -5.64 -28.35 -14.61
CA PHE A 412 -5.64 -27.54 -15.83
C PHE A 412 -4.32 -27.62 -16.61
#